data_5ce7a269eaed179a14ad6c0955272a9b
#
_entry.id   5ce7a269eaed179a14ad6c0955272a9b
#
_cell.length_a   1.000
_cell.length_b   1.000
_cell.length_c   1.000
_cell.angle_alpha   90.00
_cell.angle_beta   90.00
_cell.angle_gamma   90.00
#
_symmetry.space_group_name_H-M   'P 1'
#
loop_
_entity.id
_entity.type
_entity.pdbx_description
1 polymer ?
#
loop_
_entity_poly.entity_id
_entity_poly.type
_entity_poly.pdbx_seq_one_letter_code
_entity_poly.pdbx_strand_id
1 'polypeptide(L)'
;EHGGTESAFETEFEEGGEYESEIERGGEVALEQFWLQKSFSPAFNLRLGHMNMTVGGTNQHHMPTEFFGVYRPEGENTILPCTWHETGISLWGRAGDWRYEEMFLPGLDSDRFGDNGWVSGGAGSPYEFKIANAYAGAFRIDNYSVPGLRLSLSGYAGNSFSNTLSANRTGADRYKDVKGTVMIGAFDFLYDAHNWIVRGNFDY
;
A
#
# COMPACT_ATOMS: atom_id res chain seq x y z
N GLU A 1 12.46 -5.08 -13.34
CA GLU A 1 12.23 -4.89 -14.77
C GLU A 1 13.52 -5.03 -15.54
N HIS A 2 13.44 -5.49 -16.76
CA HIS A 2 14.60 -5.88 -17.52
C HIS A 2 14.84 -4.85 -18.63
N GLY A 3 15.75 -3.92 -18.41
CA GLY A 3 16.24 -3.07 -19.48
C GLY A 3 16.92 -3.89 -20.55
N GLY A 4 16.43 -3.79 -21.78
CA GLY A 4 17.09 -4.38 -22.93
C GLY A 4 18.40 -3.67 -23.29
N THR A 5 19.24 -4.32 -24.07
CA THR A 5 20.48 -3.72 -24.59
C THR A 5 20.24 -2.72 -25.72
N GLU A 6 19.01 -2.60 -26.19
CA GLU A 6 18.58 -1.64 -27.20
C GLU A 6 17.73 -0.57 -26.55
N SER A 7 17.94 0.68 -26.98
CA SER A 7 17.10 1.80 -26.57
C SER A 7 15.75 1.70 -27.28
N ALA A 8 14.83 0.95 -26.69
CA ALA A 8 13.44 1.03 -27.09
C ALA A 8 12.78 2.18 -26.30
N PHE A 9 11.94 2.93 -26.96
CA PHE A 9 11.03 3.85 -26.30
C PHE A 9 9.89 2.99 -25.75
N GLU A 10 10.00 2.60 -24.50
CA GLU A 10 8.95 1.87 -23.82
C GLU A 10 8.10 2.88 -23.06
N THR A 11 6.83 2.91 -23.42
CA THR A 11 5.81 3.60 -22.63
C THR A 11 5.09 2.49 -21.89
N GLU A 12 5.48 2.25 -20.64
CA GLU A 12 4.76 1.31 -19.79
C GLU A 12 3.62 2.04 -19.08
N PHE A 13 2.46 1.41 -19.10
CA PHE A 13 1.33 1.84 -18.31
C PHE A 13 1.44 1.20 -16.94
N GLU A 14 1.86 1.97 -15.94
CA GLU A 14 1.84 1.51 -14.58
C GLU A 14 0.41 1.36 -14.04
N GLU A 15 0.21 0.36 -13.19
CA GLU A 15 -1.03 0.14 -12.45
C GLU A 15 -1.31 1.27 -11.45
N GLY A 16 -1.76 2.35 -11.88
CA GLY A 16 -2.04 3.58 -11.14
C GLY A 16 -2.38 4.69 -12.11
N GLY A 17 -2.25 4.40 -13.43
CA GLY A 17 -2.58 5.33 -14.49
C GLY A 17 -1.46 6.30 -14.85
N GLU A 18 -0.24 6.04 -14.45
CA GLU A 18 0.94 6.81 -14.84
C GLU A 18 1.61 6.16 -16.05
N TYR A 19 2.07 6.99 -16.98
CA TYR A 19 2.92 6.58 -18.09
C TYR A 19 4.34 6.98 -17.79
N GLU A 20 5.21 6.01 -17.61
CA GLU A 20 6.63 6.27 -17.61
C GLU A 20 7.13 6.37 -19.04
N SER A 21 7.79 7.47 -19.37
CA SER A 21 8.29 7.78 -20.71
C SER A 21 9.82 7.97 -20.72
N GLU A 22 10.52 7.33 -19.81
CA GLU A 22 11.98 7.45 -19.75
C GLU A 22 12.68 6.29 -20.47
N ILE A 23 13.72 6.63 -21.23
CA ILE A 23 14.57 5.64 -21.88
C ILE A 23 15.72 5.32 -20.95
N GLU A 24 15.61 4.20 -20.23
CA GLU A 24 16.69 3.72 -19.39
C GLU A 24 17.51 2.63 -20.08
N ARG A 25 18.83 2.77 -20.04
CA ARG A 25 19.75 1.71 -20.44
C ARG A 25 20.22 0.95 -19.22
N GLY A 26 19.95 -0.34 -19.19
CA GLY A 26 20.54 -1.22 -18.20
C GLY A 26 19.61 -1.68 -17.07
N GLY A 27 18.35 -1.29 -17.11
CA GLY A 27 17.34 -1.65 -16.10
C GLY A 27 17.35 -0.71 -14.88
N GLU A 28 16.22 -0.62 -14.23
CA GLU A 28 16.02 0.15 -13.03
C GLU A 28 16.18 -0.72 -11.78
N VAL A 29 16.75 -0.16 -10.72
CA VAL A 29 16.75 -0.74 -9.39
C VAL A 29 16.04 0.22 -8.45
N ALA A 30 14.78 -0.05 -8.18
CA ALA A 30 13.97 0.75 -7.28
C ALA A 30 13.95 0.15 -5.87
N LEU A 31 14.02 1.02 -4.86
CA LEU A 31 13.96 0.63 -3.46
C LEU A 31 12.50 0.65 -3.00
N GLU A 32 11.85 -0.49 -3.00
CA GLU A 32 10.45 -0.64 -2.63
C GLU A 32 10.23 -0.61 -1.12
N GLN A 33 11.10 -1.28 -0.36
CA GLN A 33 11.01 -1.32 1.09
C GLN A 33 12.38 -1.17 1.76
N PHE A 34 12.42 -0.35 2.79
CA PHE A 34 13.58 -0.19 3.66
C PHE A 34 13.13 0.10 5.08
N TRP A 35 13.40 -0.81 6.00
CA TRP A 35 13.01 -0.64 7.39
C TRP A 35 13.97 -1.32 8.36
N LEU A 36 13.98 -0.84 9.59
CA LEU A 36 14.65 -1.43 10.72
C LEU A 36 13.62 -1.93 11.73
N GLN A 37 13.86 -3.10 12.30
CA GLN A 37 12.97 -3.67 13.31
C GLN A 37 13.72 -4.00 14.60
N LYS A 38 13.11 -3.65 15.71
CA LYS A 38 13.48 -4.14 17.04
C LYS A 38 12.38 -5.03 17.60
N SER A 39 12.70 -6.28 17.83
CA SER A 39 11.80 -7.23 18.51
C SER A 39 12.07 -7.21 20.00
N PHE A 40 11.04 -6.95 20.80
CA PHE A 40 11.12 -6.96 22.27
C PHE A 40 10.50 -8.24 22.83
N SER A 41 9.42 -8.72 22.22
CA SER A 41 8.73 -9.97 22.54
C SER A 41 7.89 -10.42 21.33
N PRO A 42 7.35 -11.65 21.34
CA PRO A 42 6.39 -12.05 20.30
C PRO A 42 5.19 -11.12 20.19
N ALA A 43 4.77 -10.53 21.31
CA ALA A 43 3.63 -9.62 21.37
C ALA A 43 4.00 -8.15 21.12
N PHE A 44 5.27 -7.78 21.06
CA PHE A 44 5.64 -6.37 20.90
C PHE A 44 6.91 -6.22 20.06
N ASN A 45 6.74 -5.65 18.88
CA ASN A 45 7.81 -5.35 17.94
C ASN A 45 7.62 -3.94 17.41
N LEU A 46 8.72 -3.23 17.23
CA LEU A 46 8.76 -1.89 16.64
C LEU A 46 9.47 -1.98 15.31
N ARG A 47 8.88 -1.39 14.27
CA ARG A 47 9.48 -1.22 12.94
C ARG A 47 9.46 0.25 12.55
N LEU A 48 10.52 0.70 11.93
CA LEU A 48 10.71 2.10 11.47
C LEU A 48 11.26 2.07 10.05
N GLY A 49 10.67 2.83 9.15
CA GLY A 49 11.16 2.98 7.77
C GLY A 49 10.05 3.01 6.74
N HIS A 50 10.43 2.75 5.49
CA HIS A 50 9.51 2.64 4.36
C HIS A 50 9.05 1.19 4.24
N MET A 51 7.75 0.97 4.33
CA MET A 51 7.19 -0.37 4.47
C MET A 51 5.81 -0.47 3.85
N ASN A 52 5.43 -1.69 3.51
CA ASN A 52 4.11 -2.00 2.98
C ASN A 52 3.01 -1.65 4.00
N MET A 53 1.95 -1.04 3.51
CA MET A 53 0.79 -0.68 4.32
C MET A 53 -0.01 -1.91 4.72
N THR A 54 -0.52 -1.85 5.95
CA THR A 54 -1.22 -3.00 6.54
C THR A 54 -2.70 -3.10 6.14
N VAL A 55 -3.20 -2.17 5.33
CA VAL A 55 -4.62 -2.07 4.92
C VAL A 55 -4.89 -2.89 3.66
N GLY A 56 -6.00 -3.63 3.66
CA GLY A 56 -6.43 -4.45 2.53
C GLY A 56 -5.75 -5.81 2.41
N GLY A 57 -6.36 -6.70 1.66
CA GLY A 57 -5.86 -8.06 1.45
C GLY A 57 -4.81 -8.12 0.33
N THR A 58 -5.05 -7.44 -0.79
CA THR A 58 -4.14 -7.44 -1.94
C THR A 58 -2.83 -6.76 -1.62
N ASN A 59 -2.85 -5.69 -0.82
CA ASN A 59 -1.64 -5.00 -0.42
C ASN A 59 -0.70 -5.86 0.43
N GLN A 60 -1.24 -6.80 1.20
CA GLN A 60 -0.46 -7.80 1.95
C GLN A 60 0.06 -8.95 1.07
N HIS A 61 -0.57 -9.17 -0.09
CA HIS A 61 -0.30 -10.25 -1.03
C HIS A 61 -0.13 -9.70 -2.45
N HIS A 62 0.75 -8.71 -2.60
CA HIS A 62 0.93 -7.97 -3.86
C HIS A 62 1.90 -8.65 -4.85
N MET A 63 2.51 -9.75 -4.47
CA MET A 63 3.41 -10.46 -5.36
C MET A 63 2.63 -11.13 -6.51
N PRO A 64 3.05 -10.97 -7.77
CA PRO A 64 2.36 -11.57 -8.91
C PRO A 64 2.19 -13.09 -8.81
N THR A 65 3.06 -13.77 -8.08
CA THR A 65 3.00 -15.21 -7.82
C THR A 65 1.88 -15.62 -6.85
N GLU A 66 1.27 -14.66 -6.17
CA GLU A 66 0.18 -14.89 -5.21
C GLU A 66 -1.21 -14.63 -5.81
N PHE A 67 -1.27 -14.14 -7.05
CA PHE A 67 -2.55 -13.92 -7.74
C PHE A 67 -3.09 -15.21 -8.34
N PHE A 68 -4.44 -15.34 -8.37
CA PHE A 68 -5.09 -16.44 -9.09
C PHE A 68 -5.18 -16.19 -10.60
N GLY A 69 -5.04 -14.95 -11.03
CA GLY A 69 -5.06 -14.52 -12.41
C GLY A 69 -3.72 -13.90 -12.84
N VAL A 70 -3.70 -13.36 -14.05
CA VAL A 70 -2.53 -12.63 -14.58
C VAL A 70 -2.41 -11.24 -13.97
N TYR A 71 -3.54 -10.66 -13.57
CA TYR A 71 -3.64 -9.31 -13.02
C TYR A 71 -4.05 -9.35 -11.56
N ARG A 72 -3.79 -8.24 -10.85
CA ARG A 72 -4.31 -7.99 -9.50
C ARG A 72 -5.83 -8.05 -9.48
N PRO A 73 -6.43 -8.40 -8.34
CA PRO A 73 -7.87 -8.26 -8.14
C PRO A 73 -8.30 -6.80 -8.33
N GLU A 74 -9.11 -6.56 -9.36
CA GLU A 74 -9.46 -5.20 -9.80
C GLU A 74 -10.27 -4.42 -8.75
N GLY A 75 -11.12 -5.09 -7.99
CA GLY A 75 -12.00 -4.44 -7.00
C GLY A 75 -11.20 -3.66 -5.95
N GLU A 76 -10.28 -4.33 -5.28
CA GLU A 76 -9.45 -3.69 -4.25
C GLU A 76 -8.51 -2.65 -4.87
N ASN A 77 -7.90 -2.96 -6.01
CA ASN A 77 -7.00 -2.05 -6.72
C ASN A 77 -7.68 -0.74 -7.19
N THR A 78 -8.99 -0.74 -7.36
CA THR A 78 -9.76 0.45 -7.73
C THR A 78 -10.04 1.36 -6.53
N ILE A 79 -10.26 0.77 -5.36
CA ILE A 79 -10.68 1.51 -4.15
C ILE A 79 -9.48 1.91 -3.31
N LEU A 80 -8.54 0.97 -3.11
CA LEU A 80 -7.34 1.15 -2.28
C LEU A 80 -6.11 1.42 -3.13
N PRO A 81 -5.14 2.18 -2.61
CA PRO A 81 -3.81 2.18 -3.20
C PRO A 81 -3.21 0.77 -3.17
N CYS A 82 -2.75 0.29 -4.32
CA CYS A 82 -2.04 -0.98 -4.51
C CYS A 82 -0.95 -0.82 -5.58
N THR A 83 0.32 -1.02 -5.33
CA THR A 83 0.94 -1.34 -4.02
C THR A 83 1.09 -0.09 -3.18
N TRP A 84 0.75 -0.16 -1.93
CA TRP A 84 0.83 0.99 -1.04
C TRP A 84 1.96 0.82 -0.03
N HIS A 85 2.98 1.65 -0.15
CA HIS A 85 4.10 1.74 0.77
C HIS A 85 4.15 3.14 1.39
N GLU A 86 4.53 3.20 2.67
CA GLU A 86 4.66 4.46 3.37
C GLU A 86 5.85 4.44 4.34
N THR A 87 6.43 5.62 4.53
CA THR A 87 7.47 5.80 5.55
C THR A 87 6.84 6.15 6.88
N GLY A 88 7.12 5.34 7.90
CA GLY A 88 6.50 5.57 9.20
C GLY A 88 7.01 4.66 10.29
N ILE A 89 6.17 4.52 11.30
CA ILE A 89 6.38 3.67 12.47
C ILE A 89 5.31 2.60 12.47
N SER A 90 5.69 1.33 12.67
CA SER A 90 4.76 0.23 12.87
C SER A 90 5.05 -0.45 14.20
N LEU A 91 3.99 -0.67 14.96
CA LEU A 91 3.95 -1.51 16.15
C LEU A 91 3.15 -2.77 15.83
N TRP A 92 3.74 -3.94 15.97
CA TRP A 92 3.06 -5.19 15.67
C TRP A 92 3.39 -6.29 16.65
N GLY A 93 2.51 -7.27 16.73
CA GLY A 93 2.72 -8.42 17.59
C GLY A 93 1.74 -9.55 17.36
N ARG A 94 1.97 -10.63 18.13
CA ARG A 94 1.10 -11.81 18.18
C ARG A 94 0.79 -12.17 19.62
N ALA A 95 -0.46 -12.50 19.88
CA ALA A 95 -0.94 -12.97 21.17
C ALA A 95 -1.97 -14.11 20.93
N GLY A 96 -1.56 -15.35 21.20
CA GLY A 96 -2.36 -16.53 20.84
C GLY A 96 -2.61 -16.59 19.34
N ASP A 97 -3.88 -16.72 18.99
CA ASP A 97 -4.34 -16.79 17.59
C ASP A 97 -4.53 -15.42 16.92
N TRP A 98 -4.14 -14.36 17.59
CA TRP A 98 -4.28 -13.00 17.10
C TRP A 98 -2.93 -12.42 16.67
N ARG A 99 -2.91 -11.77 15.50
CA ARG A 99 -1.87 -10.84 15.08
C ARG A 99 -2.47 -9.45 14.98
N TYR A 100 -1.74 -8.45 15.39
CA TYR A 100 -2.12 -7.06 15.25
C TYR A 100 -0.96 -6.22 14.77
N GLU A 101 -1.28 -5.15 14.10
CA GLU A 101 -0.33 -4.15 13.63
C GLU A 101 -0.99 -2.77 13.60
N GLU A 102 -0.29 -1.79 14.12
CA GLU A 102 -0.68 -0.38 14.08
C GLU A 102 0.43 0.42 13.44
N MET A 103 0.08 1.34 12.56
CA MET A 103 1.03 2.19 11.85
C MET A 103 0.70 3.65 12.07
N PHE A 104 1.76 4.46 12.21
CA PHE A 104 1.68 5.92 12.18
C PHE A 104 2.56 6.44 11.05
N LEU A 105 2.01 7.29 10.16
CA LEU A 105 2.60 7.62 8.87
C LEU A 105 2.08 8.97 8.34
N PRO A 106 2.68 9.52 7.28
CA PRO A 106 2.09 10.64 6.55
C PRO A 106 0.73 10.29 5.96
N GLY A 107 -0.18 11.26 5.94
CA GLY A 107 -1.47 11.11 5.28
C GLY A 107 -1.35 11.02 3.76
N LEU A 108 -2.43 10.65 3.10
CA LEU A 108 -2.52 10.66 1.64
C LEU A 108 -2.30 12.08 1.09
N ASP A 109 -1.64 12.15 -0.05
CA ASP A 109 -1.35 13.42 -0.72
C ASP A 109 -2.55 13.89 -1.54
N SER A 110 -3.22 14.95 -1.09
CA SER A 110 -4.38 15.49 -1.77
C SER A 110 -4.07 16.13 -3.13
N ASP A 111 -2.82 16.50 -3.39
CA ASP A 111 -2.41 17.04 -4.69
C ASP A 111 -2.52 15.99 -5.81
N ARG A 112 -2.57 14.71 -5.45
CA ARG A 112 -2.66 13.56 -6.36
C ARG A 112 -4.06 12.94 -6.43
N PHE A 113 -5.04 13.49 -5.75
CA PHE A 113 -6.42 13.06 -5.90
C PHE A 113 -6.93 13.40 -7.29
N GLY A 114 -7.70 12.51 -7.89
CA GLY A 114 -8.17 12.65 -9.25
C GLY A 114 -9.52 11.99 -9.52
N ASP A 115 -10.01 12.15 -10.72
CA ASP A 115 -11.29 11.56 -11.14
C ASP A 115 -11.18 10.03 -11.31
N ASN A 116 -9.98 9.53 -11.60
CA ASN A 116 -9.68 8.11 -11.70
C ASN A 116 -9.00 7.66 -10.41
N GLY A 117 -9.64 6.75 -9.67
CA GLY A 117 -9.08 6.21 -8.43
C GLY A 117 -9.16 7.14 -7.22
N TRP A 118 -9.66 8.35 -7.38
CA TRP A 118 -9.92 9.34 -6.34
C TRP A 118 -8.80 9.44 -5.27
N VAL A 119 -8.98 8.84 -4.08
CA VAL A 119 -8.00 8.91 -3.00
C VAL A 119 -6.81 7.97 -3.19
N SER A 120 -6.92 6.93 -4.03
CA SER A 120 -5.85 5.96 -4.23
C SER A 120 -4.60 6.58 -4.83
N GLY A 121 -4.74 7.55 -5.72
CA GLY A 121 -3.63 8.33 -6.26
C GLY A 121 -2.81 9.06 -5.20
N GLY A 122 -3.40 9.38 -4.05
CA GLY A 122 -2.74 10.04 -2.94
C GLY A 122 -1.66 9.21 -2.23
N ALA A 123 -1.56 7.93 -2.51
CA ALA A 123 -0.46 7.09 -2.05
C ALA A 123 0.86 7.43 -2.76
N GLY A 124 0.78 7.88 -4.01
CA GLY A 124 1.95 8.04 -4.86
C GLY A 124 2.53 6.72 -5.34
N SER A 125 3.67 6.76 -5.99
CA SER A 125 4.43 5.57 -6.34
C SER A 125 4.96 4.87 -5.07
N PRO A 126 5.05 3.54 -5.05
CA PRO A 126 5.63 2.80 -3.92
C PRO A 126 7.09 3.16 -3.62
N TYR A 127 7.77 3.83 -4.54
CA TYR A 127 9.17 4.26 -4.39
C TYR A 127 9.34 5.68 -3.86
N GLU A 128 8.25 6.42 -3.71
CA GLU A 128 8.31 7.81 -3.31
C GLU A 128 8.25 8.01 -1.80
N PHE A 129 8.97 9.02 -1.33
CA PHE A 129 8.95 9.45 0.06
C PHE A 129 8.15 10.73 0.18
N LYS A 130 7.09 10.68 0.99
CA LYS A 130 6.26 11.85 1.25
C LYS A 130 6.84 12.74 2.35
N ILE A 131 6.55 14.02 2.29
CA ILE A 131 6.71 14.93 3.43
C ILE A 131 5.50 14.80 4.35
N ALA A 132 5.71 14.95 5.65
CA ALA A 132 4.65 14.74 6.64
C ALA A 132 3.99 16.08 7.05
N ASN A 133 3.26 16.71 6.13
CA ASN A 133 2.43 17.88 6.45
C ASN A 133 1.08 17.48 7.08
N ALA A 134 0.63 16.26 6.85
CA ALA A 134 -0.52 15.66 7.51
C ALA A 134 -0.18 14.22 7.91
N TYR A 135 -0.87 13.70 8.92
CA TYR A 135 -0.60 12.41 9.49
C TYR A 135 -1.83 11.51 9.47
N ALA A 136 -1.57 10.22 9.46
CA ALA A 136 -2.56 9.17 9.49
C ALA A 136 -2.13 8.01 10.39
N GLY A 137 -3.12 7.21 10.77
CA GLY A 137 -2.94 5.92 11.39
C GLY A 137 -3.57 4.82 10.56
N ALA A 138 -2.97 3.65 10.56
CA ALA A 138 -3.55 2.45 10.00
C ALA A 138 -3.45 1.32 11.01
N PHE A 139 -4.38 0.37 10.92
CA PHE A 139 -4.37 -0.82 11.77
C PHE A 139 -4.75 -2.06 10.99
N ARG A 140 -4.32 -3.21 11.49
CA ARG A 140 -4.76 -4.52 11.04
C ARG A 140 -4.84 -5.48 12.21
N ILE A 141 -5.88 -6.30 12.23
CA ILE A 141 -6.06 -7.39 13.17
C ILE A 141 -6.38 -8.65 12.37
N ASP A 142 -5.58 -9.70 12.56
CA ASP A 142 -5.78 -11.00 11.95
C ASP A 142 -6.14 -12.03 13.03
N ASN A 143 -7.08 -12.90 12.74
CA ASN A 143 -7.47 -14.01 13.58
C ASN A 143 -7.20 -15.34 12.88
N TYR A 144 -6.54 -16.26 13.57
CA TYR A 144 -6.15 -17.60 13.10
C TYR A 144 -6.74 -18.71 13.96
N SER A 145 -7.80 -18.46 14.74
CA SER A 145 -8.38 -19.43 15.68
C SER A 145 -8.93 -20.67 14.99
N VAL A 146 -9.31 -20.56 13.72
CA VAL A 146 -9.79 -21.69 12.93
C VAL A 146 -8.67 -22.19 12.02
N PRO A 147 -8.24 -23.46 12.14
CA PRO A 147 -7.20 -24.01 11.29
C PRO A 147 -7.52 -23.86 9.79
N GLY A 148 -6.57 -23.31 9.04
CA GLY A 148 -6.72 -23.04 7.61
C GLY A 148 -7.53 -21.78 7.28
N LEU A 149 -8.03 -21.03 8.26
CA LEU A 149 -8.77 -19.80 8.03
C LEU A 149 -8.08 -18.61 8.72
N ARG A 150 -7.78 -17.58 7.95
CA ARG A 150 -7.43 -16.24 8.45
C ARG A 150 -8.60 -15.31 8.19
N LEU A 151 -9.06 -14.63 9.21
CA LEU A 151 -10.00 -13.50 9.11
C LEU A 151 -9.25 -12.23 9.48
N SER A 152 -9.43 -11.18 8.70
CA SER A 152 -8.67 -9.95 8.87
C SER A 152 -9.58 -8.72 8.80
N LEU A 153 -9.37 -7.80 9.71
CA LEU A 153 -9.96 -6.47 9.70
C LEU A 153 -8.83 -5.45 9.68
N SER A 154 -8.90 -4.50 8.76
CA SER A 154 -7.93 -3.42 8.67
C SER A 154 -8.60 -2.09 8.37
N GLY A 155 -7.90 -1.01 8.65
CA GLY A 155 -8.41 0.31 8.38
C GLY A 155 -7.33 1.38 8.39
N TYR A 156 -7.68 2.49 7.80
CA TYR A 156 -6.89 3.70 7.72
C TYR A 156 -7.76 4.89 8.10
N ALA A 157 -7.19 5.82 8.86
CA ALA A 157 -7.81 7.10 9.15
C ALA A 157 -6.74 8.18 9.23
N GLY A 158 -6.91 9.26 8.48
CA GLY A 158 -5.93 10.32 8.49
C GLY A 158 -6.37 11.57 7.77
N ASN A 159 -5.65 12.64 8.04
CA ASN A 159 -5.83 13.89 7.33
C ASN A 159 -5.00 13.87 6.05
N SER A 160 -5.66 14.20 4.95
CA SER A 160 -5.01 14.42 3.66
C SER A 160 -4.63 15.87 3.53
N PHE A 161 -3.47 16.11 2.98
CA PHE A 161 -2.97 17.43 2.63
C PHE A 161 -1.88 17.30 1.56
N SER A 162 -1.31 18.40 1.12
CA SER A 162 -0.16 18.45 0.21
C SER A 162 1.07 17.82 0.89
N ASN A 163 1.30 16.55 0.65
CA ASN A 163 2.38 15.75 1.23
C ASN A 163 3.51 15.43 0.25
N THR A 164 3.41 15.91 -0.99
CA THR A 164 4.47 15.77 -2.00
C THR A 164 5.43 16.95 -1.98
N LEU A 165 6.71 16.69 -2.19
CA LEU A 165 7.72 17.73 -2.41
C LEU A 165 7.35 18.56 -3.63
N SER A 166 7.51 19.89 -3.54
CA SER A 166 7.13 20.81 -4.62
C SER A 166 7.80 20.50 -5.96
N ALA A 167 8.99 19.90 -5.95
CA ALA A 167 9.69 19.47 -7.16
C ALA A 167 9.04 18.28 -7.88
N ASN A 168 8.27 17.47 -7.16
CA ASN A 168 7.62 16.25 -7.69
C ASN A 168 6.11 16.45 -7.95
N ARG A 169 5.63 17.70 -7.85
CA ARG A 169 4.22 18.00 -8.10
C ARG A 169 3.94 18.01 -9.60
N THR A 170 3.15 17.07 -10.05
CA THR A 170 2.60 17.05 -11.39
C THR A 170 1.24 17.76 -11.37
N GLY A 171 1.23 19.00 -11.61
CA GLY A 171 0.24 19.97 -12.07
C GLY A 171 -1.26 19.72 -12.05
N ALA A 172 -1.83 18.81 -11.30
CA ALA A 172 -3.27 18.71 -11.12
C ALA A 172 -3.72 19.62 -9.97
N ASP A 173 -4.03 20.86 -10.29
CA ASP A 173 -4.34 21.89 -9.30
C ASP A 173 -5.72 21.76 -8.63
N ARG A 174 -6.55 20.79 -9.04
CA ARG A 174 -7.97 20.73 -8.62
C ARG A 174 -8.16 20.49 -7.13
N TYR A 175 -7.28 19.68 -6.52
CA TYR A 175 -7.37 19.33 -5.11
C TYR A 175 -6.18 19.83 -4.28
N LYS A 176 -5.40 20.73 -4.86
CA LYS A 176 -4.25 21.33 -4.21
C LYS A 176 -4.68 22.02 -2.91
N ASP A 177 -3.93 21.76 -1.87
CA ASP A 177 -4.17 22.32 -0.54
C ASP A 177 -5.52 21.93 0.09
N VAL A 178 -6.23 20.96 -0.47
CA VAL A 178 -7.46 20.42 0.14
C VAL A 178 -7.09 19.67 1.41
N LYS A 179 -7.66 20.11 2.52
CA LYS A 179 -7.57 19.43 3.81
C LYS A 179 -8.83 18.64 4.06
N GLY A 180 -8.69 17.37 4.30
CA GLY A 180 -9.82 16.51 4.58
C GLY A 180 -9.41 15.27 5.35
N THR A 181 -10.36 14.61 5.98
CA THR A 181 -10.15 13.31 6.60
C THR A 181 -10.57 12.22 5.62
N VAL A 182 -9.67 11.27 5.39
CA VAL A 182 -9.94 10.03 4.65
C VAL A 182 -10.01 8.89 5.64
N MET A 183 -11.04 8.08 5.51
CA MET A 183 -11.20 6.84 6.26
C MET A 183 -11.40 5.70 5.28
N ILE A 184 -10.69 4.60 5.51
CA ILE A 184 -10.79 3.38 4.71
C ILE A 184 -10.98 2.22 5.68
N GLY A 185 -11.94 1.35 5.41
CA GLY A 185 -12.15 0.11 6.15
C GLY A 185 -12.06 -1.07 5.21
N ALA A 186 -11.37 -2.12 5.60
CA ALA A 186 -11.23 -3.32 4.80
C ALA A 186 -11.40 -4.58 5.66
N PHE A 187 -12.13 -5.53 5.13
CA PHE A 187 -12.26 -6.89 5.66
C PHE A 187 -11.76 -7.87 4.61
N ASP A 188 -10.87 -8.76 5.00
CA ASP A 188 -10.41 -9.83 4.11
C ASP A 188 -10.36 -11.18 4.82
N PHE A 189 -10.41 -12.24 4.02
CA PHE A 189 -10.21 -13.59 4.52
C PHE A 189 -9.39 -14.42 3.55
N LEU A 190 -8.68 -15.38 4.11
CA LEU A 190 -7.98 -16.44 3.39
C LEU A 190 -8.35 -17.78 4.03
N TYR A 191 -8.94 -18.65 3.24
CA TYR A 191 -9.12 -20.06 3.59
C TYR A 191 -8.15 -20.92 2.75
N ASP A 192 -7.29 -21.66 3.44
CA ASP A 192 -6.33 -22.56 2.82
C ASP A 192 -6.34 -23.90 3.59
N ALA A 193 -7.24 -24.77 3.20
CA ALA A 193 -7.37 -26.11 3.78
C ALA A 193 -8.13 -27.04 2.83
N HIS A 194 -8.01 -28.36 3.05
CA HIS A 194 -8.74 -29.40 2.32
C HIS A 194 -8.58 -29.32 0.79
N ASN A 195 -7.39 -28.92 0.31
CA ASN A 195 -7.07 -28.68 -1.10
C ASN A 195 -7.87 -27.51 -1.75
N TRP A 196 -8.43 -26.63 -0.94
CA TRP A 196 -9.07 -25.41 -1.39
C TRP A 196 -8.31 -24.19 -0.92
N ILE A 197 -8.12 -23.23 -1.83
CA ILE A 197 -7.64 -21.89 -1.49
C ILE A 197 -8.74 -20.92 -1.93
N VAL A 198 -9.30 -20.20 -0.96
CA VAL A 198 -10.35 -19.20 -1.21
C VAL A 198 -9.94 -17.89 -0.57
N ARG A 199 -9.97 -16.81 -1.34
CA ARG A 199 -9.71 -15.44 -0.85
C ARG A 199 -10.91 -14.56 -1.15
N GLY A 200 -11.15 -13.60 -0.28
CA GLY A 200 -12.16 -12.57 -0.50
C GLY A 200 -11.86 -11.35 0.33
N ASN A 201 -12.29 -10.20 -0.16
CA ASN A 201 -12.16 -8.91 0.51
C ASN A 201 -13.43 -8.07 0.31
N PHE A 202 -13.62 -7.14 1.22
CA PHE A 202 -14.63 -6.10 1.17
C PHE A 202 -14.01 -4.79 1.68
N ASP A 203 -14.09 -3.75 0.88
CA ASP A 203 -13.48 -2.46 1.16
C ASP A 203 -14.53 -1.34 1.10
N TYR A 204 -14.37 -0.34 1.99
CA TYR A 204 -15.28 0.80 2.10
C TYR A 204 -14.50 2.09 2.38
#